data_6f5194ad4e1c8b0aeebee0b9a05fec47
#
_entry.id   6f5194ad4e1c8b0aeebee0b9a05fec47
#
_cell.length_a   1.000
_cell.length_b   1.000
_cell.length_c   1.000
_cell.angle_alpha   90.00
_cell.angle_beta   90.00
_cell.angle_gamma   90.00
#
_symmetry.space_group_name_H-M   'P 1'
#
loop_
_entity.id
_entity.type
_entity.pdbx_description
1 polymer ?
#
loop_
_entity_poly.entity_id
_entity_poly.type
_entity_poly.pdbx_seq_one_letter_code
_entity_poly.pdbx_strand_id
1 'polypeptide(L)'
;MPTKKTSTRQTEFRNPIKTLLQQGKPAIGVTITANSVEVAAQLANMGFDFLWLEMEHAPLSLETVRHVVLATRGSPAVPFARPPVNELWTAKRLLDAGVLGVIFPFTSTPELARQAVAACRYPPRGLRGSGAGLAQFCWPVSEGYYDFADNNVLVVAVVEDIPGLTHIDEIASTPGIDVIFIGTSDLSFSLGLRGKQDHPKLDAAIARIVAAGKKHGKALGRPALTPDAISRFQKQGFLFFQTATDLDFMSRGARQLLTPFGRARRPGFSGAI
;
A
#
# COMPACT_ATOMS: atom_id res chain seq x y z
N MET A 1 -23.55 44.50 -19.75
CA MET A 1 -23.34 44.01 -18.36
C MET A 1 -22.34 42.89 -18.41
N PRO A 2 -21.21 42.96 -17.73
CA PRO A 2 -20.23 41.84 -17.72
C PRO A 2 -20.70 40.77 -16.75
N THR A 3 -20.93 39.56 -17.27
CA THR A 3 -21.25 38.37 -16.49
C THR A 3 -20.04 38.00 -15.61
N LYS A 4 -20.18 38.10 -14.30
CA LYS A 4 -19.22 37.56 -13.34
C LYS A 4 -19.12 36.03 -13.53
N LYS A 5 -18.04 35.56 -14.14
CA LYS A 5 -17.63 34.14 -14.05
C LYS A 5 -17.27 33.87 -12.60
N THR A 6 -18.17 33.26 -11.86
CA THR A 6 -17.86 32.61 -10.59
C THR A 6 -16.93 31.40 -10.87
N SER A 7 -15.63 31.62 -10.75
CA SER A 7 -14.65 30.57 -10.73
C SER A 7 -14.88 29.78 -9.45
N THR A 8 -15.61 28.68 -9.52
CA THR A 8 -15.53 27.61 -8.52
C THR A 8 -14.10 27.07 -8.58
N ARG A 9 -13.25 27.45 -7.62
CA ARG A 9 -11.97 26.77 -7.40
C ARG A 9 -12.31 25.29 -7.21
N GLN A 10 -12.09 24.48 -8.24
CA GLN A 10 -12.02 23.03 -8.04
C GLN A 10 -10.92 22.80 -7.01
N THR A 11 -11.28 22.24 -5.86
CA THR A 11 -10.32 21.82 -4.84
C THR A 11 -9.39 20.81 -5.50
N GLU A 12 -8.10 21.12 -5.53
CA GLU A 12 -7.07 20.25 -6.08
C GLU A 12 -7.14 18.88 -5.38
N PHE A 13 -7.18 17.81 -6.17
CA PHE A 13 -7.22 16.46 -5.63
C PHE A 13 -5.94 16.20 -4.81
N ARG A 14 -6.12 15.73 -3.59
CA ARG A 14 -5.04 15.27 -2.73
C ARG A 14 -5.20 13.78 -2.45
N ASN A 15 -4.09 13.05 -2.42
CA ASN A 15 -4.11 11.65 -2.04
C ASN A 15 -4.74 11.50 -0.64
N PRO A 16 -5.92 10.83 -0.52
CA PRO A 16 -6.64 10.75 0.74
C PRO A 16 -5.83 10.02 1.81
N ILE A 17 -4.96 9.07 1.42
CA ILE A 17 -4.13 8.32 2.35
C ILE A 17 -3.09 9.23 3.00
N LYS A 18 -2.43 10.10 2.23
CA LYS A 18 -1.51 11.10 2.81
C LYS A 18 -2.24 12.00 3.81
N THR A 19 -3.46 12.40 3.47
CA THR A 19 -4.29 13.24 4.36
C THR A 19 -4.65 12.52 5.65
N LEU A 20 -5.11 11.26 5.58
CA LEU A 20 -5.42 10.45 6.77
C LEU A 20 -4.20 10.31 7.68
N LEU A 21 -3.05 9.90 7.12
CA LEU A 21 -1.82 9.71 7.88
C LEU A 21 -1.34 11.00 8.55
N GLN A 22 -1.42 12.16 7.86
CA GLN A 22 -1.09 13.48 8.41
C GLN A 22 -2.03 13.88 9.56
N GLN A 23 -3.28 13.43 9.53
CA GLN A 23 -4.26 13.66 10.59
C GLN A 23 -4.15 12.66 11.75
N GLY A 24 -3.21 11.71 11.70
CA GLY A 24 -3.10 10.64 12.68
C GLY A 24 -4.26 9.63 12.62
N LYS A 25 -4.96 9.55 11.48
CA LYS A 25 -6.07 8.63 11.25
C LYS A 25 -5.59 7.38 10.52
N PRO A 26 -6.21 6.20 10.81
CA PRO A 26 -5.86 4.97 10.12
C PRO A 26 -6.29 5.01 8.65
N ALA A 27 -5.43 4.47 7.80
CA ALA A 27 -5.73 4.12 6.41
C ALA A 27 -5.84 2.58 6.32
N ILE A 28 -6.98 2.09 5.84
CA ILE A 28 -7.32 0.67 5.81
C ILE A 28 -7.44 0.23 4.35
N GLY A 29 -6.54 -0.66 3.92
CA GLY A 29 -6.51 -1.20 2.56
C GLY A 29 -6.89 -2.66 2.48
N VAL A 30 -7.49 -3.05 1.36
CA VAL A 30 -7.77 -4.43 0.99
C VAL A 30 -6.77 -4.92 -0.03
N THR A 31 -6.32 -6.17 0.11
CA THR A 31 -5.38 -6.79 -0.83
C THR A 31 -6.14 -7.43 -1.98
N ILE A 32 -5.79 -7.06 -3.21
CA ILE A 32 -6.31 -7.63 -4.45
C ILE A 32 -5.30 -8.64 -4.97
N THR A 33 -5.70 -9.90 -5.00
CA THR A 33 -4.91 -11.04 -5.47
C THR A 33 -5.56 -11.74 -6.67
N ALA A 34 -6.89 -11.66 -6.78
CA ALA A 34 -7.62 -12.18 -7.92
C ALA A 34 -7.44 -11.30 -9.15
N ASN A 35 -7.17 -11.91 -10.30
CA ASN A 35 -7.10 -11.21 -11.57
C ASN A 35 -8.51 -10.88 -12.08
N SER A 36 -9.25 -10.03 -11.32
CA SER A 36 -10.61 -9.60 -11.64
C SER A 36 -10.79 -8.11 -11.37
N VAL A 37 -11.07 -7.39 -12.44
CA VAL A 37 -11.35 -5.94 -12.41
C VAL A 37 -12.66 -5.67 -11.67
N GLU A 38 -13.66 -6.54 -11.82
CA GLU A 38 -14.97 -6.41 -11.18
C GLU A 38 -14.87 -6.54 -9.65
N VAL A 39 -14.06 -7.48 -9.16
CA VAL A 39 -13.81 -7.66 -7.73
C VAL A 39 -13.12 -6.42 -7.15
N ALA A 40 -12.10 -5.91 -7.83
CA ALA A 40 -11.40 -4.70 -7.40
C ALA A 40 -12.32 -3.47 -7.39
N ALA A 41 -13.16 -3.30 -8.42
CA ALA A 41 -14.10 -2.19 -8.52
C ALA A 41 -15.19 -2.25 -7.42
N GLN A 42 -15.68 -3.44 -7.07
CA GLN A 42 -16.62 -3.60 -5.96
C GLN A 42 -15.96 -3.23 -4.62
N LEU A 43 -14.76 -3.77 -4.34
CA LEU A 43 -14.05 -3.51 -3.09
C LEU A 43 -13.64 -2.04 -2.95
N ALA A 44 -13.35 -1.35 -4.06
CA ALA A 44 -13.04 0.08 -4.06
C ALA A 44 -14.20 0.96 -3.56
N ASN A 45 -15.44 0.43 -3.55
CA ASN A 45 -16.64 1.13 -3.12
C ASN A 45 -17.21 0.61 -1.78
N MET A 46 -16.50 -0.30 -1.08
CA MET A 46 -16.97 -0.91 0.17
C MET A 46 -16.47 -0.23 1.44
N GLY A 47 -15.81 0.95 1.33
CA GLY A 47 -15.35 1.71 2.48
C GLY A 47 -13.88 1.49 2.84
N PHE A 48 -13.11 0.79 2.03
CA PHE A 48 -11.66 0.77 2.13
C PHE A 48 -11.09 2.11 1.63
N ASP A 49 -9.95 2.51 2.21
CA ASP A 49 -9.27 3.74 1.81
C ASP A 49 -8.36 3.53 0.59
N PHE A 50 -7.80 2.33 0.44
CA PHE A 50 -6.97 1.99 -0.73
C PHE A 50 -7.08 0.51 -1.11
N LEU A 51 -6.79 0.23 -2.38
CA LEU A 51 -6.55 -1.11 -2.89
C LEU A 51 -5.04 -1.38 -2.89
N TRP A 52 -4.63 -2.51 -2.33
CA TRP A 52 -3.27 -3.03 -2.42
C TRP A 52 -3.22 -4.04 -3.55
N LEU A 53 -2.83 -3.63 -4.76
CA LEU A 53 -2.69 -4.50 -5.92
C LEU A 53 -1.40 -5.30 -5.77
N GLU A 54 -1.55 -6.60 -5.60
CA GLU A 54 -0.47 -7.49 -5.22
C GLU A 54 0.17 -8.13 -6.44
N MET A 55 1.43 -7.81 -6.73
CA MET A 55 2.14 -8.37 -7.89
C MET A 55 3.40 -9.16 -7.50
N GLU A 56 3.73 -9.22 -6.21
CA GLU A 56 4.85 -10.03 -5.71
C GLU A 56 4.43 -11.48 -5.50
N HIS A 57 3.34 -11.70 -4.77
CA HIS A 57 2.85 -13.04 -4.42
C HIS A 57 1.58 -13.46 -5.17
N ALA A 58 1.06 -12.62 -6.06
CA ALA A 58 -0.09 -12.92 -6.88
C ALA A 58 0.20 -12.64 -8.37
N PRO A 59 -0.46 -13.36 -9.30
CA PRO A 59 -0.16 -13.28 -10.72
C PRO A 59 -0.83 -12.06 -11.40
N LEU A 60 -0.90 -10.91 -10.72
CA LEU A 60 -1.41 -9.69 -11.34
C LEU A 60 -0.40 -9.14 -12.34
N SER A 61 -0.87 -8.87 -13.56
CA SER A 61 -0.07 -8.24 -14.59
C SER A 61 -0.19 -6.70 -14.55
N LEU A 62 0.74 -6.00 -15.20
CA LEU A 62 0.63 -4.54 -15.36
C LEU A 62 -0.65 -4.15 -16.13
N GLU A 63 -1.11 -5.00 -17.06
CA GLU A 63 -2.37 -4.81 -17.78
C GLU A 63 -3.56 -4.84 -16.81
N THR A 64 -3.58 -5.82 -15.89
CA THR A 64 -4.60 -5.89 -14.84
C THR A 64 -4.60 -4.64 -13.96
N VAL A 65 -3.42 -4.20 -13.51
CA VAL A 65 -3.26 -2.95 -12.73
C VAL A 65 -3.87 -1.77 -13.47
N ARG A 66 -3.55 -1.62 -14.76
CA ARG A 66 -4.10 -0.56 -15.61
C ARG A 66 -5.62 -0.62 -15.67
N HIS A 67 -6.20 -1.80 -15.89
CA HIS A 67 -7.65 -1.98 -15.97
C HIS A 67 -8.33 -1.66 -14.63
N VAL A 68 -7.74 -2.08 -13.51
CA VAL A 68 -8.25 -1.74 -12.17
C VAL A 68 -8.21 -0.22 -11.94
N VAL A 69 -7.10 0.45 -12.27
CA VAL A 69 -6.99 1.91 -12.13
C VAL A 69 -8.08 2.62 -12.94
N LEU A 70 -8.34 2.19 -14.17
CA LEU A 70 -9.40 2.77 -15.01
C LEU A 70 -10.80 2.51 -14.45
N ALA A 71 -11.06 1.29 -13.96
CA ALA A 71 -12.36 0.90 -13.43
C ALA A 71 -12.68 1.55 -12.07
N THR A 72 -11.65 1.93 -11.31
CA THR A 72 -11.81 2.54 -9.98
C THR A 72 -11.68 4.06 -9.97
N ARG A 73 -11.67 4.70 -11.15
CA ARG A 73 -11.67 6.16 -11.24
C ARG A 73 -12.88 6.75 -10.55
N GLY A 74 -12.63 7.69 -9.61
CA GLY A 74 -13.69 8.33 -8.84
C GLY A 74 -14.26 7.49 -7.70
N SER A 75 -13.79 6.25 -7.51
CA SER A 75 -14.11 5.46 -6.31
C SER A 75 -13.43 6.03 -5.07
N PRO A 76 -13.97 5.77 -3.86
CA PRO A 76 -13.37 6.20 -2.60
C PRO A 76 -11.96 5.64 -2.37
N ALA A 77 -11.75 4.33 -2.63
CA ALA A 77 -10.46 3.70 -2.47
C ALA A 77 -9.52 4.01 -3.64
N VAL A 78 -8.29 4.42 -3.34
CA VAL A 78 -7.26 4.70 -4.36
C VAL A 78 -6.36 3.49 -4.60
N PRO A 79 -5.96 3.22 -5.86
CA PRO A 79 -5.10 2.09 -6.18
C PRO A 79 -3.64 2.36 -5.79
N PHE A 80 -3.09 1.46 -4.99
CA PHE A 80 -1.67 1.29 -4.68
C PHE A 80 -1.22 -0.05 -5.22
N ALA A 81 0.06 -0.21 -5.56
CA ALA A 81 0.58 -1.48 -6.04
C ALA A 81 1.88 -1.88 -5.36
N ARG A 82 2.02 -3.16 -5.05
CA ARG A 82 3.28 -3.77 -4.66
C ARG A 82 3.90 -4.43 -5.91
N PRO A 83 5.00 -3.88 -6.45
CA PRO A 83 5.73 -4.51 -7.55
C PRO A 83 6.39 -5.81 -7.09
N PRO A 84 6.77 -6.71 -8.03
CA PRO A 84 7.47 -7.95 -7.69
C PRO A 84 8.87 -7.71 -7.12
N VAL A 85 9.49 -6.57 -7.40
CA VAL A 85 10.83 -6.21 -6.93
C VAL A 85 10.95 -4.70 -6.72
N ASN A 86 11.87 -4.30 -5.83
CA ASN A 86 12.20 -2.89 -5.57
C ASN A 86 13.18 -2.37 -6.64
N GLU A 87 12.64 -2.02 -7.82
CA GLU A 87 13.42 -1.51 -8.94
C GLU A 87 12.73 -0.29 -9.59
N LEU A 88 13.54 0.65 -10.08
CA LEU A 88 13.06 1.89 -10.68
C LEU A 88 12.10 1.66 -11.85
N TRP A 89 12.41 0.73 -12.74
CA TRP A 89 11.62 0.50 -13.94
C TRP A 89 10.26 -0.15 -13.64
N THR A 90 10.14 -0.98 -12.60
CA THR A 90 8.86 -1.57 -12.18
C THR A 90 7.94 -0.49 -11.60
N ALA A 91 8.46 0.34 -10.69
CA ALA A 91 7.72 1.45 -10.12
C ALA A 91 7.26 2.46 -11.18
N LYS A 92 8.14 2.83 -12.12
CA LYS A 92 7.80 3.73 -13.24
C LYS A 92 6.58 3.24 -14.00
N ARG A 93 6.53 1.96 -14.38
CA ARG A 93 5.42 1.39 -15.15
C ARG A 93 4.09 1.40 -14.40
N LEU A 94 4.13 1.12 -13.09
CA LEU A 94 2.96 1.20 -12.21
C LEU A 94 2.43 2.63 -12.10
N LEU A 95 3.33 3.58 -11.89
CA LEU A 95 2.98 5.00 -11.79
C LEU A 95 2.43 5.54 -13.11
N ASP A 96 2.94 5.08 -14.24
CA ASP A 96 2.43 5.45 -15.58
C ASP A 96 1.07 4.79 -15.89
N ALA A 97 0.76 3.65 -15.25
CA ALA A 97 -0.57 3.05 -15.24
C ALA A 97 -1.56 3.81 -14.35
N GLY A 98 -1.10 4.68 -13.44
CA GLY A 98 -1.92 5.60 -12.67
C GLY A 98 -2.13 5.23 -11.19
N VAL A 99 -1.34 4.32 -10.61
CA VAL A 99 -1.41 4.10 -9.16
C VAL A 99 -0.91 5.33 -8.39
N LEU A 100 -1.47 5.58 -7.21
CA LEU A 100 -1.08 6.71 -6.34
C LEU A 100 -0.19 6.33 -5.16
N GLY A 101 0.23 5.08 -5.09
CA GLY A 101 1.21 4.62 -4.12
C GLY A 101 1.95 3.40 -4.63
N VAL A 102 3.23 3.30 -4.26
CA VAL A 102 4.05 2.13 -4.55
C VAL A 102 4.58 1.56 -3.24
N ILE A 103 4.40 0.25 -3.08
CA ILE A 103 4.76 -0.50 -1.89
C ILE A 103 5.96 -1.35 -2.25
N PHE A 104 7.15 -0.90 -1.86
CA PHE A 104 8.42 -1.51 -2.24
C PHE A 104 8.77 -2.67 -1.31
N PRO A 105 8.74 -3.93 -1.79
CA PRO A 105 9.15 -5.08 -0.99
C PRO A 105 10.63 -5.03 -0.70
N PHE A 106 11.09 -5.77 0.32
CA PHE A 106 12.49 -5.96 0.67
C PHE A 106 13.33 -4.67 0.62
N THR A 107 12.80 -3.59 1.22
CA THR A 107 13.58 -2.35 1.37
C THR A 107 14.64 -2.55 2.46
N SER A 108 15.67 -3.31 2.13
CA SER A 108 16.63 -3.89 3.06
C SER A 108 17.85 -3.01 3.33
N THR A 109 18.05 -1.96 2.52
CA THR A 109 19.19 -1.04 2.66
C THR A 109 18.79 0.43 2.47
N PRO A 110 19.60 1.38 2.96
CA PRO A 110 19.38 2.81 2.71
C PRO A 110 19.39 3.15 1.21
N GLU A 111 20.19 2.44 0.41
CA GLU A 111 20.26 2.59 -1.05
C GLU A 111 18.94 2.25 -1.70
N LEU A 112 18.33 1.10 -1.35
CA LEU A 112 17.02 0.68 -1.83
C LEU A 112 15.92 1.67 -1.41
N ALA A 113 16.00 2.22 -0.20
CA ALA A 113 15.08 3.26 0.26
C ALA A 113 15.18 4.53 -0.58
N ARG A 114 16.41 5.01 -0.86
CA ARG A 114 16.65 6.17 -1.74
C ARG A 114 16.19 5.89 -3.17
N GLN A 115 16.47 4.70 -3.69
CA GLN A 115 16.03 4.27 -5.02
C GLN A 115 14.49 4.25 -5.14
N ALA A 116 13.79 3.74 -4.13
CA ALA A 116 12.33 3.72 -4.08
C ALA A 116 11.74 5.13 -4.18
N VAL A 117 12.31 6.08 -3.43
CA VAL A 117 11.89 7.48 -3.52
C VAL A 117 12.19 8.07 -4.89
N ALA A 118 13.41 7.88 -5.40
CA ALA A 118 13.83 8.41 -6.70
C ALA A 118 12.97 7.87 -7.85
N ALA A 119 12.53 6.60 -7.78
CA ALA A 119 11.63 5.99 -8.75
C ALA A 119 10.24 6.65 -8.80
N CYS A 120 9.81 7.26 -7.70
CA CYS A 120 8.49 7.86 -7.54
C CYS A 120 8.45 9.37 -7.78
N ARG A 121 9.56 10.02 -8.06
CA ARG A 121 9.66 11.47 -8.23
C ARG A 121 10.28 11.83 -9.57
N TYR A 122 9.79 12.91 -10.18
CA TYR A 122 10.36 13.43 -11.41
C TYR A 122 11.66 14.24 -11.13
N PRO A 123 12.56 14.38 -12.12
CA PRO A 123 13.67 15.29 -11.99
C PRO A 123 13.21 16.74 -11.70
N PRO A 124 13.91 17.52 -10.87
CA PRO A 124 15.18 17.19 -10.21
C PRO A 124 15.04 16.40 -8.90
N ARG A 125 13.83 16.09 -8.43
CA ARG A 125 13.55 15.41 -7.13
C ARG A 125 13.82 13.91 -7.16
N GLY A 126 13.86 13.30 -8.35
CA GLY A 126 14.05 11.87 -8.55
C GLY A 126 14.45 11.51 -9.98
N LEU A 127 14.17 10.26 -10.37
CA LEU A 127 14.60 9.67 -11.64
C LEU A 127 13.42 9.11 -12.46
N ARG A 128 12.17 9.40 -12.08
CA ARG A 128 11.00 8.95 -12.84
C ARG A 128 11.01 9.56 -14.23
N GLY A 129 10.91 8.71 -15.27
CA GLY A 129 10.76 9.19 -16.65
C GLY A 129 9.39 9.82 -16.91
N SER A 130 9.29 10.71 -17.90
CA SER A 130 8.14 11.60 -18.16
C SER A 130 6.92 10.95 -18.83
N GLY A 131 6.76 9.61 -18.82
CA GLY A 131 5.69 8.88 -19.48
C GLY A 131 4.31 8.99 -18.84
N ALA A 132 3.82 10.19 -18.56
CA ALA A 132 2.63 10.46 -17.73
C ALA A 132 1.26 10.28 -18.41
N GLY A 133 1.18 9.99 -19.70
CA GLY A 133 -0.05 10.12 -20.50
C GLY A 133 -1.30 9.48 -19.91
N LEU A 134 -1.27 8.19 -19.55
CA LEU A 134 -2.42 7.50 -18.96
C LEU A 134 -2.67 7.94 -17.52
N ALA A 135 -1.63 8.08 -16.72
CA ALA A 135 -1.75 8.52 -15.33
C ALA A 135 -2.36 9.91 -15.21
N GLN A 136 -1.96 10.84 -16.09
CA GLN A 136 -2.57 12.17 -16.18
C GLN A 136 -4.06 12.11 -16.50
N PHE A 137 -4.49 11.16 -17.33
CA PHE A 137 -5.91 10.95 -17.64
C PHE A 137 -6.69 10.39 -16.44
N CYS A 138 -6.05 9.64 -15.55
CA CYS A 138 -6.74 9.00 -14.42
C CYS A 138 -7.08 9.97 -13.29
N TRP A 139 -6.30 11.04 -13.11
CA TRP A 139 -6.44 11.93 -11.95
C TRP A 139 -6.90 13.34 -12.36
N PRO A 140 -7.87 13.94 -11.62
CA PRO A 140 -8.35 15.27 -11.91
C PRO A 140 -7.34 16.32 -11.43
N VAL A 141 -6.40 16.69 -12.30
CA VAL A 141 -5.41 17.74 -12.06
C VAL A 141 -5.76 18.99 -12.89
N SER A 142 -5.76 20.14 -12.24
CA SER A 142 -6.02 21.42 -12.90
C SER A 142 -4.81 21.94 -13.66
N GLU A 143 -3.62 21.78 -13.10
CA GLU A 143 -2.34 22.25 -13.66
C GLU A 143 -1.19 21.33 -13.25
N GLY A 144 -0.30 20.99 -14.20
CA GLY A 144 1.00 20.40 -13.87
C GLY A 144 0.96 18.99 -13.26
N TYR A 145 0.64 17.94 -14.06
CA TYR A 145 0.63 16.56 -13.58
C TYR A 145 1.93 16.15 -12.85
N TYR A 146 3.08 16.66 -13.24
CA TYR A 146 4.36 16.30 -12.63
C TYR A 146 4.44 16.74 -11.17
N ASP A 147 4.06 17.97 -10.87
CA ASP A 147 4.01 18.49 -9.49
C ASP A 147 2.93 17.78 -8.69
N PHE A 148 1.77 17.54 -9.29
CA PHE A 148 0.72 16.71 -8.70
C PHE A 148 1.25 15.34 -8.30
N ALA A 149 1.90 14.61 -9.21
CA ALA A 149 2.43 13.27 -8.95
C ALA A 149 3.48 13.30 -7.84
N ASP A 150 4.44 14.23 -7.90
CA ASP A 150 5.48 14.37 -6.89
C ASP A 150 4.93 14.61 -5.48
N ASN A 151 3.81 15.31 -5.36
CA ASN A 151 3.18 15.63 -4.09
C ASN A 151 2.19 14.55 -3.62
N ASN A 152 1.59 13.79 -4.54
CA ASN A 152 0.50 12.85 -4.23
C ASN A 152 0.92 11.38 -4.21
N VAL A 153 1.96 10.97 -4.94
CA VAL A 153 2.43 9.58 -4.90
C VAL A 153 3.01 9.26 -3.52
N LEU A 154 2.46 8.22 -2.87
CA LEU A 154 2.89 7.74 -1.57
C LEU A 154 3.92 6.62 -1.74
N VAL A 155 5.01 6.69 -0.97
CA VAL A 155 6.11 5.72 -0.99
C VAL A 155 6.10 4.91 0.30
N VAL A 156 5.87 3.61 0.17
CA VAL A 156 5.86 2.66 1.29
C VAL A 156 7.10 1.77 1.20
N ALA A 157 7.94 1.79 2.24
CA ALA A 157 9.08 0.89 2.37
C ALA A 157 8.71 -0.31 3.25
N VAL A 158 8.74 -1.52 2.70
CA VAL A 158 8.50 -2.74 3.47
C VAL A 158 9.83 -3.22 4.07
N VAL A 159 9.86 -3.32 5.40
CA VAL A 159 10.99 -3.86 6.16
C VAL A 159 10.61 -5.24 6.68
N GLU A 160 11.26 -6.27 6.15
CA GLU A 160 10.81 -7.64 6.32
C GLU A 160 11.95 -8.68 6.40
N ASP A 161 13.19 -8.18 6.56
CA ASP A 161 14.36 -9.03 6.71
C ASP A 161 15.38 -8.49 7.73
N ILE A 162 16.38 -9.30 8.08
CA ILE A 162 17.46 -8.91 9.02
C ILE A 162 18.28 -7.72 8.48
N PRO A 163 18.69 -7.65 7.20
CA PRO A 163 19.35 -6.47 6.67
C PRO A 163 18.54 -5.20 6.86
N GLY A 164 17.24 -5.20 6.49
CA GLY A 164 16.34 -4.06 6.68
C GLY A 164 16.18 -3.67 8.16
N LEU A 165 16.08 -4.65 9.05
CA LEU A 165 16.08 -4.41 10.50
C LEU A 165 17.41 -3.82 10.97
N THR A 166 18.53 -4.22 10.40
CA THR A 166 19.87 -3.70 10.75
C THR A 166 19.98 -2.23 10.39
N HIS A 167 19.53 -1.85 9.20
CA HIS A 167 19.60 -0.49 8.64
C HIS A 167 18.33 0.35 8.89
N ILE A 168 17.46 -0.06 9.80
CA ILE A 168 16.14 0.57 9.95
C ILE A 168 16.19 2.07 10.24
N ASP A 169 17.16 2.54 11.01
CA ASP A 169 17.30 3.96 11.34
C ASP A 169 17.63 4.80 10.10
N GLU A 170 18.52 4.30 9.25
CA GLU A 170 18.92 4.94 7.99
C GLU A 170 17.80 4.88 6.94
N ILE A 171 17.11 3.75 6.84
CA ILE A 171 15.93 3.60 5.97
C ILE A 171 14.83 4.57 6.40
N ALA A 172 14.51 4.61 7.69
CA ALA A 172 13.47 5.50 8.21
C ALA A 172 13.85 6.98 8.09
N SER A 173 15.14 7.33 8.16
CA SER A 173 15.61 8.71 7.96
C SER A 173 15.54 9.20 6.51
N THR A 174 15.36 8.29 5.54
CA THR A 174 15.35 8.63 4.10
C THR A 174 14.22 9.62 3.79
N PRO A 175 14.53 10.83 3.27
CA PRO A 175 13.51 11.79 2.87
C PRO A 175 12.65 11.24 1.72
N GLY A 176 11.33 11.43 1.81
CA GLY A 176 10.39 10.99 0.76
C GLY A 176 9.80 9.59 0.98
N ILE A 177 10.30 8.79 1.92
CA ILE A 177 9.56 7.65 2.46
C ILE A 177 8.40 8.20 3.29
N ASP A 178 7.17 7.79 2.98
CA ASP A 178 5.96 8.19 3.69
C ASP A 178 5.60 7.18 4.80
N VAL A 179 5.74 5.87 4.52
CA VAL A 179 5.36 4.78 5.42
C VAL A 179 6.49 3.76 5.56
N ILE A 180 6.79 3.35 6.79
CA ILE A 180 7.55 2.13 7.08
C ILE A 180 6.54 1.03 7.37
N PHE A 181 6.45 0.05 6.48
CA PHE A 181 5.56 -1.10 6.63
C PHE A 181 6.35 -2.32 7.11
N ILE A 182 5.84 -3.03 8.10
CA ILE A 182 6.48 -4.22 8.65
C ILE A 182 5.87 -5.46 8.01
N GLY A 183 6.61 -6.15 7.15
CA GLY A 183 6.27 -7.47 6.61
C GLY A 183 6.53 -8.54 7.67
N THR A 184 5.59 -8.72 8.62
CA THR A 184 5.82 -9.55 9.80
C THR A 184 6.00 -11.03 9.48
N SER A 185 5.43 -11.53 8.37
CA SER A 185 5.63 -12.92 7.91
C SER A 185 7.08 -13.14 7.52
N ASP A 186 7.58 -12.40 6.53
CA ASP A 186 8.93 -12.57 6.00
C ASP A 186 9.99 -12.20 7.03
N LEU A 187 9.74 -11.18 7.86
CA LEU A 187 10.61 -10.86 8.98
C LEU A 187 10.74 -12.06 9.95
N SER A 188 9.63 -12.78 10.21
CA SER A 188 9.68 -13.98 11.05
C SER A 188 10.51 -15.08 10.42
N PHE A 189 10.38 -15.29 9.10
CA PHE A 189 11.22 -16.25 8.37
C PHE A 189 12.69 -15.85 8.38
N SER A 190 13.00 -14.60 8.11
CA SER A 190 14.36 -14.07 8.17
C SER A 190 14.99 -14.22 9.56
N LEU A 191 14.19 -14.10 10.63
CA LEU A 191 14.62 -14.33 12.01
C LEU A 191 14.73 -15.82 12.41
N GLY A 192 14.43 -16.76 11.49
CA GLY A 192 14.46 -18.20 11.72
C GLY A 192 13.23 -18.75 12.45
N LEU A 193 12.14 -17.96 12.54
CA LEU A 193 10.95 -18.31 13.32
C LEU A 193 9.87 -19.02 12.49
N ARG A 194 10.02 -19.08 11.15
CA ARG A 194 9.15 -19.81 10.21
C ARG A 194 7.66 -19.51 10.40
N GLY A 195 7.29 -18.22 10.44
CA GLY A 195 5.91 -17.75 10.49
C GLY A 195 5.33 -17.61 11.91
N LYS A 196 6.05 -17.93 12.98
CA LYS A 196 5.58 -17.73 14.36
C LYS A 196 5.44 -16.24 14.66
N GLN A 197 4.19 -15.76 14.82
CA GLN A 197 3.87 -14.35 15.02
C GLN A 197 3.89 -13.90 16.49
N ASP A 198 3.88 -14.83 17.42
CA ASP A 198 3.82 -14.65 18.90
C ASP A 198 5.17 -14.95 19.58
N HIS A 199 6.27 -14.61 18.93
CA HIS A 199 7.60 -14.91 19.44
C HIS A 199 8.34 -13.65 19.93
N PRO A 200 8.94 -13.63 21.15
CA PRO A 200 9.60 -12.43 21.72
C PRO A 200 10.67 -11.81 20.83
N LYS A 201 11.39 -12.63 20.04
CA LYS A 201 12.40 -12.13 19.09
C LYS A 201 11.77 -11.30 17.97
N LEU A 202 10.57 -11.67 17.51
CA LEU A 202 9.83 -10.89 16.51
C LEU A 202 9.29 -9.60 17.15
N ASP A 203 8.75 -9.67 18.36
CA ASP A 203 8.27 -8.49 19.08
C ASP A 203 9.38 -7.46 19.30
N ALA A 204 10.58 -7.92 19.67
CA ALA A 204 11.74 -7.03 19.81
C ALA A 204 12.15 -6.37 18.48
N ALA A 205 12.10 -7.12 17.37
CA ALA A 205 12.38 -6.58 16.04
C ALA A 205 11.32 -5.53 15.65
N ILE A 206 10.04 -5.82 15.83
CA ILE A 206 8.94 -4.88 15.59
C ILE A 206 9.11 -3.62 16.43
N ALA A 207 9.41 -3.76 17.72
CA ALA A 207 9.62 -2.61 18.62
C ALA A 207 10.76 -1.69 18.13
N ARG A 208 11.86 -2.27 17.62
CA ARG A 208 12.97 -1.52 17.03
C ARG A 208 12.55 -0.74 15.77
N ILE A 209 11.78 -1.38 14.87
CA ILE A 209 11.25 -0.71 13.66
C ILE A 209 10.30 0.43 14.05
N VAL A 210 9.41 0.18 15.01
CA VAL A 210 8.47 1.20 15.52
C VAL A 210 9.22 2.39 16.12
N ALA A 211 10.26 2.16 16.91
CA ALA A 211 11.09 3.22 17.49
C ALA A 211 11.74 4.10 16.41
N ALA A 212 12.34 3.47 15.38
CA ALA A 212 12.95 4.20 14.27
C ALA A 212 11.93 5.00 13.47
N GLY A 213 10.78 4.40 13.12
CA GLY A 213 9.71 5.11 12.41
C GLY A 213 9.21 6.33 13.17
N LYS A 214 8.95 6.20 14.47
CA LYS A 214 8.56 7.33 15.34
C LYS A 214 9.64 8.41 15.44
N LYS A 215 10.90 8.02 15.62
CA LYS A 215 12.04 8.95 15.68
C LYS A 215 12.13 9.83 14.44
N HIS A 216 11.85 9.27 13.26
CA HIS A 216 11.95 9.97 11.98
C HIS A 216 10.60 10.48 11.45
N GLY A 217 9.53 10.45 12.26
CA GLY A 217 8.21 10.98 11.90
C GLY A 217 7.54 10.25 10.74
N LYS A 218 7.85 8.96 10.54
CA LYS A 218 7.23 8.14 9.50
C LYS A 218 5.94 7.50 10.01
N ALA A 219 4.94 7.40 9.14
CA ALA A 219 3.79 6.56 9.43
C ALA A 219 4.20 5.09 9.50
N LEU A 220 3.56 4.34 10.40
CA LEU A 220 3.85 2.92 10.60
C LEU A 220 2.73 2.08 10.01
N GLY A 221 3.09 1.03 9.28
CA GLY A 221 2.15 0.09 8.67
C GLY A 221 2.45 -1.36 9.05
N ARG A 222 1.41 -2.19 9.00
CA ARG A 222 1.51 -3.65 9.18
C ARG A 222 0.25 -4.39 8.73
N PRO A 223 0.29 -5.72 8.53
CA PRO A 223 -0.92 -6.52 8.34
C PRO A 223 -1.81 -6.49 9.59
N ALA A 224 -3.15 -6.40 9.39
CA ALA A 224 -4.15 -6.50 10.44
C ALA A 224 -5.45 -7.10 9.86
N LEU A 225 -5.72 -8.36 10.15
CA LEU A 225 -6.76 -9.16 9.50
C LEU A 225 -8.13 -9.09 10.19
N THR A 226 -8.22 -8.43 11.35
CA THR A 226 -9.46 -8.32 12.14
C THR A 226 -9.63 -6.91 12.69
N PRO A 227 -10.88 -6.46 12.97
CA PRO A 227 -11.14 -5.15 13.59
C PRO A 227 -10.41 -4.97 14.93
N ASP A 228 -10.34 -6.02 15.75
CA ASP A 228 -9.64 -6.00 17.04
C ASP A 228 -8.13 -5.81 16.86
N ALA A 229 -7.53 -6.46 15.84
CA ALA A 229 -6.12 -6.28 15.52
C ALA A 229 -5.83 -4.83 15.07
N ILE A 230 -6.66 -4.27 14.20
CA ILE A 230 -6.56 -2.86 13.78
C ILE A 230 -6.62 -1.94 14.99
N SER A 231 -7.65 -2.09 15.84
CA SER A 231 -7.83 -1.26 17.04
C SER A 231 -6.65 -1.38 18.01
N ARG A 232 -6.14 -2.59 18.21
CA ARG A 232 -4.97 -2.84 19.07
C ARG A 232 -3.71 -2.20 18.51
N PHE A 233 -3.44 -2.35 17.22
CA PHE A 233 -2.24 -1.81 16.59
C PHE A 233 -2.30 -0.29 16.43
N GLN A 234 -3.50 0.27 16.22
CA GLN A 234 -3.68 1.73 16.22
C GLN A 234 -3.28 2.34 17.57
N LYS A 235 -3.62 1.71 18.69
CA LYS A 235 -3.17 2.14 20.03
C LYS A 235 -1.64 2.09 20.21
N GLN A 236 -0.95 1.26 19.42
CA GLN A 236 0.52 1.16 19.37
C GLN A 236 1.16 2.21 18.45
N GLY A 237 0.34 2.95 17.67
CA GLY A 237 0.79 4.00 16.75
C GLY A 237 0.87 3.59 15.29
N PHE A 238 0.33 2.43 14.92
CA PHE A 238 0.21 2.04 13.51
C PHE A 238 -1.00 2.74 12.89
N LEU A 239 -0.81 3.23 11.65
CA LEU A 239 -1.83 3.98 10.93
C LEU A 239 -2.09 3.47 9.50
N PHE A 240 -1.24 2.60 8.96
CA PHE A 240 -1.39 2.07 7.61
C PHE A 240 -1.57 0.55 7.67
N PHE A 241 -2.77 0.06 7.30
CA PHE A 241 -3.15 -1.33 7.50
C PHE A 241 -3.43 -2.04 6.17
N GLN A 242 -2.70 -3.12 5.92
CA GLN A 242 -3.06 -4.13 4.94
C GLN A 242 -4.02 -5.11 5.62
N THR A 243 -5.21 -5.31 5.04
CA THR A 243 -6.18 -6.27 5.59
C THR A 243 -6.24 -7.55 4.76
N ALA A 244 -7.30 -8.34 4.97
CA ALA A 244 -7.52 -9.58 4.26
C ALA A 244 -7.57 -9.39 2.73
N THR A 245 -7.37 -10.47 1.99
CA THR A 245 -7.47 -10.49 0.54
C THR A 245 -8.93 -10.57 0.08
N ASP A 246 -9.17 -10.23 -1.19
CA ASP A 246 -10.42 -10.47 -1.90
C ASP A 246 -10.88 -11.93 -1.79
N LEU A 247 -9.96 -12.88 -1.95
CA LEU A 247 -10.24 -14.33 -1.83
C LEU A 247 -10.58 -14.74 -0.39
N ASP A 248 -10.00 -14.08 0.62
CA ASP A 248 -10.37 -14.30 2.02
C ASP A 248 -11.81 -13.88 2.30
N PHE A 249 -12.23 -12.71 1.79
CA PHE A 249 -13.62 -12.24 1.93
C PHE A 249 -14.60 -13.19 1.27
N MET A 250 -14.31 -13.63 0.05
CA MET A 250 -15.13 -14.64 -0.65
C MET A 250 -15.22 -15.94 0.15
N SER A 251 -14.09 -16.44 0.66
CA SER A 251 -14.02 -17.68 1.43
C SER A 251 -14.77 -17.59 2.76
N ARG A 252 -14.71 -16.42 3.44
CA ARG A 252 -15.46 -16.17 4.68
C ARG A 252 -16.94 -16.12 4.44
N GLY A 253 -17.39 -15.41 3.38
CA GLY A 253 -18.80 -15.34 3.00
C GLY A 253 -19.39 -16.71 2.66
N ALA A 254 -18.69 -17.49 1.85
CA ALA A 254 -19.09 -18.86 1.52
C ALA A 254 -19.18 -19.75 2.77
N ARG A 255 -18.21 -19.65 3.67
CA ARG A 255 -18.24 -20.41 4.95
C ARG A 255 -19.42 -20.01 5.82
N GLN A 256 -19.65 -18.71 5.98
CA GLN A 256 -20.77 -18.20 6.76
C GLN A 256 -22.12 -18.74 6.25
N LEU A 257 -22.31 -18.76 4.93
CA LEU A 257 -23.53 -19.30 4.30
C LEU A 257 -23.68 -20.81 4.51
N LEU A 258 -22.59 -21.59 4.42
CA LEU A 258 -22.64 -23.06 4.37
C LEU A 258 -22.59 -23.73 5.75
N THR A 259 -22.09 -23.04 6.78
CA THR A 259 -21.96 -23.60 8.15
C THR A 259 -23.27 -24.11 8.73
N PRO A 260 -24.45 -23.42 8.60
CA PRO A 260 -25.71 -23.91 9.13
C PRO A 260 -26.19 -25.21 8.50
N PHE A 261 -25.68 -25.56 7.31
CA PHE A 261 -26.01 -26.80 6.60
C PHE A 261 -25.05 -27.95 6.89
N GLY A 262 -24.19 -27.83 7.89
CA GLY A 262 -23.21 -28.84 8.26
C GLY A 262 -22.13 -29.12 7.18
N ARG A 263 -21.98 -28.20 6.20
CA ARG A 263 -20.99 -28.34 5.13
C ARG A 263 -19.65 -27.78 5.61
N ALA A 264 -18.88 -28.67 6.23
CA ALA A 264 -17.53 -28.34 6.67
C ALA A 264 -16.57 -28.19 5.47
N ARG A 265 -15.54 -27.36 5.65
CA ARG A 265 -14.40 -27.23 4.75
C ARG A 265 -13.71 -28.58 4.59
N ARG A 266 -13.25 -28.93 3.36
CA ARG A 266 -12.40 -30.10 3.16
C ARG A 266 -11.12 -29.97 4.00
N PRO A 267 -10.72 -31.01 4.78
CA PRO A 267 -9.46 -31.00 5.50
C PRO A 267 -8.28 -30.72 4.54
N GLY A 268 -7.35 -29.89 4.97
CA GLY A 268 -6.13 -29.58 4.19
C GLY A 268 -6.19 -28.33 3.31
N PHE A 269 -7.36 -27.67 3.16
CA PHE A 269 -7.45 -26.37 2.46
C PHE A 269 -7.26 -25.22 3.47
N SER A 270 -6.04 -24.83 3.76
CA SER A 270 -5.76 -23.58 4.49
C SER A 270 -5.73 -22.43 3.49
N GLY A 271 -6.74 -21.58 3.46
CA GLY A 271 -6.75 -20.38 2.64
C GLY A 271 -5.99 -19.24 3.33
N ALA A 272 -4.76 -19.53 3.76
CA ALA A 272 -3.78 -18.50 4.03
C ALA A 272 -2.80 -18.53 2.84
N ILE A 273 -2.90 -17.54 1.98
CA ILE A 273 -1.78 -17.12 1.13
C ILE A 273 -1.07 -16.04 1.90
#